data_02c2d903769180b4f064bd20b2821206
#
_entry.id   02c2d903769180b4f064bd20b2821206
#
_cell.length_a   1.000
_cell.length_b   1.000
_cell.length_c   1.000
_cell.angle_alpha   90.00
_cell.angle_beta   90.00
_cell.angle_gamma   90.00
#
_symmetry.space_group_name_H-M   'P 1'
#
loop_
_entity.id
_entity.type
_entity.pdbx_description
1 polymer ?
#
loop_
_entity_poly.entity_id
_entity_poly.type
_entity_poly.pdbx_seq_one_letter_code
_entity_poly.pdbx_strand_id
1 'polypeptide(L)'
;MKSKVELLREKLEAGKLGGGIKRIETQHKKGKLTARERVSLLMDPGSFEEVGALVTHRTKDFGMEDQKFYGDGVVTGYGTVNGRLVYVFAQDFTVFGGALSETHAEKICRTMDMAMKTGAPMVGLNDSGGARIQEGVRSLGGYADIFYRNVQSSGVIPQISAIMGPCAGGAVYSPAMTDFTIMVENTSYMFVTGPNVVKTVTNEEVSSEELGGASTHSTKSGVTHLTAVNDMDCIQQVKQLLSYMPQNCEDVVPKLSYTLGDETREVLESIVPESPNQPYDIRAVIDGICDTDSFFEVHKYYADNIVVGFARIAGRSVGIVANQPQSLAGVLDIESSRKGARFTRFCDCFNIPLLVLVDVPGFLPGTDQEWNGIITNGAKLLYALSEATVPRVTVITRKAYGGAYDVMNSKHIGADMNYAWPTAEIAVMGAKGASEIIFKSEIAAAPDPVKKLQEKEAEYAELFANPYQAAERGFIDEVIEPRETRKKLIKAFAMLENKVAKRPRKKHGNIPL
;
A
#
# COMPACT_ATOMS: atom_id res chain seq x y z
N MET A 1 56.23 -8.00 5.06
CA MET A 1 55.13 -7.08 5.50
C MET A 1 54.12 -7.00 4.35
N LYS A 2 52.84 -7.22 4.66
CA LYS A 2 51.76 -7.02 3.67
C LYS A 2 51.72 -5.57 3.23
N SER A 3 51.44 -5.32 1.95
CA SER A 3 51.22 -3.95 1.46
C SER A 3 49.95 -3.37 2.11
N LYS A 4 49.86 -2.04 2.22
CA LYS A 4 48.65 -1.37 2.75
C LYS A 4 47.39 -1.71 1.94
N VAL A 5 47.55 -1.95 0.63
CA VAL A 5 46.45 -2.33 -0.27
C VAL A 5 46.00 -3.77 -0.01
N GLU A 6 46.96 -4.69 0.22
CA GLU A 6 46.63 -6.08 0.58
C GLU A 6 45.83 -6.14 1.91
N LEU A 7 46.25 -5.37 2.91
CA LEU A 7 45.52 -5.26 4.19
C LEU A 7 44.09 -4.73 4.00
N LEU A 8 43.91 -3.72 3.13
CA LEU A 8 42.56 -3.21 2.82
C LEU A 8 41.70 -4.31 2.17
N ARG A 9 42.22 -5.00 1.18
CA ARG A 9 41.50 -6.09 0.51
C ARG A 9 41.10 -7.20 1.48
N GLU A 10 41.99 -7.61 2.37
CA GLU A 10 41.69 -8.62 3.40
C GLU A 10 40.55 -8.18 4.31
N LYS A 11 40.53 -6.92 4.77
CA LYS A 11 39.47 -6.39 5.63
C LYS A 11 38.12 -6.34 4.88
N LEU A 12 38.12 -5.93 3.62
CA LEU A 12 36.91 -5.90 2.81
C LEU A 12 36.37 -7.31 2.54
N GLU A 13 37.24 -8.28 2.22
CA GLU A 13 36.83 -9.68 2.05
C GLU A 13 36.31 -10.30 3.35
N ALA A 14 36.96 -10.01 4.50
CA ALA A 14 36.46 -10.43 5.81
C ALA A 14 35.05 -9.85 6.11
N GLY A 15 34.80 -8.59 5.73
CA GLY A 15 33.49 -7.95 5.87
C GLY A 15 32.41 -8.61 4.99
N LYS A 16 32.76 -9.17 3.83
CA LYS A 16 31.82 -9.89 2.96
C LYS A 16 31.31 -11.19 3.58
N LEU A 17 32.11 -11.81 4.47
CA LEU A 17 31.74 -13.06 5.12
C LEU A 17 30.74 -12.89 6.29
N GLY A 18 30.46 -11.66 6.71
CA GLY A 18 29.54 -11.39 7.81
C GLY A 18 29.89 -12.21 9.06
N GLY A 19 28.96 -13.02 9.55
CA GLY A 19 29.15 -13.92 10.69
C GLY A 19 29.94 -15.21 10.39
N GLY A 20 30.44 -15.39 9.16
CA GLY A 20 31.26 -16.51 8.70
C GLY A 20 30.46 -17.62 8.00
N ILE A 21 31.18 -18.48 7.28
CA ILE A 21 30.64 -19.50 6.35
C ILE A 21 29.57 -20.39 7.02
N LYS A 22 29.81 -20.87 8.23
CA LYS A 22 28.85 -21.75 8.93
C LYS A 22 27.48 -21.07 9.17
N ARG A 23 27.50 -19.77 9.49
CA ARG A 23 26.25 -19.02 9.70
C ARG A 23 25.55 -18.71 8.37
N ILE A 24 26.31 -18.47 7.31
CA ILE A 24 25.78 -18.33 5.93
C ILE A 24 25.09 -19.62 5.49
N GLU A 25 25.75 -20.77 5.66
CA GLU A 25 25.13 -22.08 5.36
C GLU A 25 23.86 -22.35 6.15
N THR A 26 23.83 -21.91 7.42
CA THR A 26 22.64 -22.03 8.27
C THR A 26 21.50 -21.15 7.75
N GLN A 27 21.80 -19.95 7.25
CA GLN A 27 20.84 -19.05 6.61
C GLN A 27 20.25 -19.69 5.36
N HIS A 28 21.09 -20.23 4.48
CA HIS A 28 20.66 -20.92 3.25
C HIS A 28 19.82 -22.18 3.53
N LYS A 29 20.18 -22.98 4.56
CA LYS A 29 19.38 -24.15 4.98
C LYS A 29 17.96 -23.80 5.42
N LYS A 30 17.73 -22.54 5.84
CA LYS A 30 16.41 -22.03 6.20
C LYS A 30 15.66 -21.45 4.98
N GLY A 31 16.19 -21.57 3.78
CA GLY A 31 15.61 -21.01 2.56
C GLY A 31 15.79 -19.49 2.42
N LYS A 32 16.69 -18.89 3.20
CA LYS A 32 16.92 -17.44 3.21
C LYS A 32 18.24 -17.08 2.55
N LEU A 33 18.29 -15.97 1.85
CA LEU A 33 19.50 -15.37 1.33
C LEU A 33 20.23 -14.53 2.39
N THR A 34 21.51 -14.30 2.19
CA THR A 34 22.28 -13.34 2.99
C THR A 34 21.93 -11.90 2.63
N ALA A 35 22.26 -10.95 3.50
CA ALA A 35 22.05 -9.52 3.22
C ALA A 35 22.71 -9.06 1.91
N ARG A 36 23.93 -9.54 1.63
CA ARG A 36 24.66 -9.18 0.41
C ARG A 36 24.04 -9.77 -0.85
N GLU A 37 23.59 -11.01 -0.81
CA GLU A 37 22.87 -11.64 -1.92
C GLU A 37 21.56 -10.90 -2.23
N ARG A 38 20.81 -10.51 -1.20
CA ARG A 38 19.60 -9.70 -1.34
C ARG A 38 19.88 -8.34 -1.99
N VAL A 39 20.92 -7.63 -1.55
CA VAL A 39 21.33 -6.35 -2.16
C VAL A 39 21.76 -6.55 -3.60
N SER A 40 22.54 -7.61 -3.88
CA SER A 40 22.97 -7.94 -5.25
C SER A 40 21.81 -8.25 -6.20
N LEU A 41 20.73 -8.86 -5.69
CA LEU A 41 19.51 -9.11 -6.46
C LEU A 41 18.66 -7.83 -6.66
N LEU A 42 18.68 -6.92 -5.68
CA LEU A 42 17.92 -5.67 -5.76
C LEU A 42 18.55 -4.69 -6.76
N MET A 43 19.87 -4.50 -6.69
CA MET A 43 20.55 -3.48 -7.47
C MET A 43 20.89 -3.97 -8.88
N ASP A 44 20.97 -3.03 -9.82
CA ASP A 44 21.46 -3.30 -11.16
C ASP A 44 22.92 -3.79 -11.10
N PRO A 45 23.33 -4.72 -11.95
CA PRO A 45 24.68 -5.28 -11.94
C PRO A 45 25.78 -4.21 -11.96
N GLY A 46 26.67 -4.23 -10.95
CA GLY A 46 27.80 -3.32 -10.84
C GLY A 46 27.48 -1.90 -10.38
N SER A 47 26.22 -1.60 -10.04
CA SER A 47 25.82 -0.25 -9.61
C SER A 47 25.93 0.00 -8.10
N PHE A 48 26.05 -1.05 -7.30
CA PHE A 48 26.00 -0.92 -5.84
C PHE A 48 27.32 -0.38 -5.26
N GLU A 49 27.22 0.71 -4.52
CA GLU A 49 28.30 1.32 -3.75
C GLU A 49 28.02 1.20 -2.25
N GLU A 50 28.84 0.40 -1.55
CA GLU A 50 28.68 0.17 -0.11
C GLU A 50 29.23 1.34 0.72
N VAL A 51 28.45 1.81 1.68
CA VAL A 51 28.84 2.86 2.62
C VAL A 51 29.05 2.26 4.01
N GLY A 52 30.21 2.52 4.62
CA GLY A 52 30.53 2.05 5.98
C GLY A 52 30.88 0.56 6.08
N ALA A 53 31.46 -0.03 5.02
CA ALA A 53 31.86 -1.45 4.98
C ALA A 53 32.80 -1.88 6.12
N LEU A 54 33.65 -0.99 6.62
CA LEU A 54 34.62 -1.28 7.68
C LEU A 54 34.21 -0.81 9.08
N VAL A 55 32.98 -0.31 9.25
CA VAL A 55 32.45 0.06 10.56
C VAL A 55 32.30 -1.16 11.44
N THR A 56 32.66 -1.03 12.73
CA THR A 56 32.46 -2.08 13.76
C THR A 56 31.82 -1.45 14.99
N HIS A 57 31.12 -2.24 15.81
CA HIS A 57 30.56 -1.75 17.06
C HIS A 57 31.65 -1.24 18.05
N ARG A 58 31.27 -0.39 18.98
CA ARG A 58 32.17 0.27 19.95
C ARG A 58 32.11 -0.35 21.33
N THR A 59 31.18 -1.26 21.61
CA THR A 59 31.00 -1.85 22.92
C THR A 59 32.16 -2.78 23.31
N LYS A 60 32.50 -2.77 24.58
CA LYS A 60 33.56 -3.61 25.19
C LYS A 60 33.02 -4.55 26.24
N ASP A 61 31.78 -4.35 26.67
CA ASP A 61 31.13 -5.12 27.70
C ASP A 61 30.76 -6.52 27.20
N PHE A 62 30.62 -7.47 28.13
CA PHE A 62 30.18 -8.86 27.89
C PHE A 62 31.01 -9.62 26.84
N GLY A 63 32.31 -9.36 26.73
CA GLY A 63 33.21 -10.02 25.75
C GLY A 63 32.99 -9.59 24.30
N MET A 64 32.32 -8.48 24.09
CA MET A 64 32.07 -7.96 22.72
C MET A 64 33.32 -7.39 22.08
N GLU A 65 34.31 -6.96 22.85
CA GLU A 65 35.59 -6.44 22.34
C GLU A 65 36.33 -7.42 21.41
N ASP A 66 36.17 -8.71 21.66
CA ASP A 66 36.79 -9.80 20.91
C ASP A 66 35.94 -10.26 19.70
N GLN A 67 34.72 -9.74 19.56
CA GLN A 67 33.75 -10.14 18.55
C GLN A 67 33.47 -9.00 17.53
N LYS A 68 34.48 -8.56 16.81
CA LYS A 68 34.39 -7.47 15.82
C LYS A 68 34.10 -8.01 14.44
N PHE A 69 32.93 -7.64 13.89
CA PHE A 69 32.55 -7.93 12.50
C PHE A 69 32.49 -6.62 11.71
N TYR A 70 33.16 -6.57 10.55
CA TYR A 70 33.09 -5.42 9.66
C TYR A 70 31.67 -5.28 9.10
N GLY A 71 31.18 -4.04 9.04
CA GLY A 71 29.82 -3.72 8.65
C GLY A 71 28.81 -3.76 9.80
N ASP A 72 29.18 -4.32 10.96
CA ASP A 72 28.37 -4.42 12.19
C ASP A 72 26.94 -4.93 11.97
N GLY A 73 26.79 -5.99 11.15
CA GLY A 73 25.49 -6.65 10.93
C GLY A 73 24.51 -5.92 10.05
N VAL A 74 24.96 -4.91 9.28
CA VAL A 74 24.12 -4.26 8.26
C VAL A 74 24.95 -3.82 7.05
N VAL A 75 24.47 -4.17 5.86
CA VAL A 75 24.98 -3.68 4.59
C VAL A 75 24.20 -2.44 4.22
N THR A 76 24.86 -1.32 4.00
CA THR A 76 24.24 -0.03 3.68
C THR A 76 24.92 0.58 2.46
N GLY A 77 24.16 1.28 1.63
CA GLY A 77 24.71 1.93 0.45
C GLY A 77 23.64 2.40 -0.52
N TYR A 78 24.05 2.60 -1.76
CA TYR A 78 23.19 3.03 -2.85
C TYR A 78 23.60 2.37 -4.16
N GLY A 79 22.68 2.36 -5.10
CA GLY A 79 22.89 1.84 -6.44
C GLY A 79 21.72 2.23 -7.32
N THR A 80 21.55 1.54 -8.45
CA THR A 80 20.39 1.75 -9.30
C THR A 80 19.48 0.53 -9.32
N VAL A 81 18.18 0.76 -9.50
CA VAL A 81 17.16 -0.24 -9.80
C VAL A 81 16.48 0.20 -11.09
N ASN A 82 16.62 -0.57 -12.15
CA ASN A 82 16.17 -0.19 -13.48
C ASN A 82 16.68 1.21 -13.91
N GLY A 83 17.96 1.49 -13.65
CA GLY A 83 18.63 2.75 -13.96
C GLY A 83 18.31 3.92 -13.02
N ARG A 84 17.47 3.76 -12.01
CA ARG A 84 17.05 4.80 -11.07
C ARG A 84 17.77 4.66 -9.73
N LEU A 85 18.27 5.76 -9.18
CA LEU A 85 18.95 5.79 -7.87
C LEU A 85 18.04 5.30 -6.76
N VAL A 86 18.53 4.36 -5.94
CA VAL A 86 17.86 3.80 -4.76
C VAL A 86 18.88 3.63 -3.65
N TYR A 87 18.52 3.99 -2.44
CA TYR A 87 19.28 3.69 -1.23
C TYR A 87 18.75 2.44 -0.55
N VAL A 88 19.66 1.68 0.06
CA VAL A 88 19.32 0.42 0.71
C VAL A 88 20.07 0.24 2.02
N PHE A 89 19.40 -0.35 2.99
CA PHE A 89 20.04 -1.08 4.07
C PHE A 89 19.53 -2.53 4.08
N ALA A 90 20.42 -3.48 4.41
CA ALA A 90 20.08 -4.89 4.53
C ALA A 90 20.70 -5.44 5.82
N GLN A 91 19.85 -5.86 6.75
CA GLN A 91 20.28 -6.43 8.02
C GLN A 91 20.83 -7.84 7.80
N ASP A 92 22.01 -8.10 8.34
CA ASP A 92 22.70 -9.38 8.24
C ASP A 92 22.46 -10.24 9.48
N PHE A 93 21.53 -11.16 9.37
CA PHE A 93 21.18 -12.07 10.47
C PHE A 93 22.36 -12.97 10.90
N THR A 94 23.36 -13.15 10.07
CA THR A 94 24.56 -13.94 10.41
C THR A 94 25.44 -13.25 11.47
N VAL A 95 25.29 -11.93 11.65
CA VAL A 95 26.02 -11.13 12.63
C VAL A 95 25.09 -10.73 13.77
N PHE A 96 25.25 -11.35 14.93
CA PHE A 96 24.44 -11.13 16.14
C PHE A 96 22.92 -11.19 15.90
N GLY A 97 22.46 -12.05 14.96
CA GLY A 97 21.05 -12.14 14.60
C GLY A 97 20.48 -10.85 13.99
N GLY A 98 21.30 -10.04 13.32
CA GLY A 98 20.89 -8.76 12.75
C GLY A 98 20.48 -7.71 13.80
N ALA A 99 20.84 -7.93 15.09
CA ALA A 99 20.43 -7.06 16.18
C ALA A 99 21.03 -5.66 16.06
N LEU A 100 20.20 -4.65 16.28
CA LEU A 100 20.57 -3.24 16.13
C LEU A 100 21.50 -2.79 17.28
N SER A 101 22.68 -2.32 16.92
CA SER A 101 23.62 -1.61 17.79
C SER A 101 23.56 -0.11 17.54
N GLU A 102 24.28 0.68 18.33
CA GLU A 102 24.49 2.11 18.07
C GLU A 102 25.07 2.36 16.67
N THR A 103 26.18 1.67 16.32
CA THR A 103 26.85 1.86 15.02
C THR A 103 26.07 1.29 13.84
N HIS A 104 25.33 0.21 14.03
CA HIS A 104 24.38 -0.32 13.07
C HIS A 104 23.30 0.74 12.73
N ALA A 105 22.71 1.35 13.76
CA ALA A 105 21.73 2.42 13.59
C ALA A 105 22.34 3.65 12.91
N GLU A 106 23.54 4.10 13.30
CA GLU A 106 24.25 5.23 12.68
C GLU A 106 24.45 5.01 11.15
N LYS A 107 24.77 3.78 10.72
CA LYS A 107 24.90 3.43 9.31
C LYS A 107 23.57 3.58 8.56
N ILE A 108 22.47 3.05 9.13
CA ILE A 108 21.13 3.18 8.56
C ILE A 108 20.74 4.65 8.47
N CYS A 109 20.87 5.40 9.58
CA CYS A 109 20.55 6.83 9.64
C CYS A 109 21.32 7.65 8.60
N ARG A 110 22.63 7.40 8.47
CA ARG A 110 23.44 8.05 7.42
C ARG A 110 22.91 7.79 6.02
N THR A 111 22.51 6.56 5.74
CA THR A 111 21.97 6.17 4.43
C THR A 111 20.62 6.85 4.17
N MET A 112 19.74 6.92 5.18
CA MET A 112 18.47 7.66 5.12
C MET A 112 18.69 9.16 4.90
N ASP A 113 19.65 9.76 5.60
CA ASP A 113 20.01 11.19 5.43
C ASP A 113 20.54 11.49 4.01
N MET A 114 21.26 10.54 3.40
CA MET A 114 21.72 10.65 2.01
C MET A 114 20.54 10.51 1.03
N ALA A 115 19.64 9.57 1.26
CA ALA A 115 18.43 9.39 0.45
C ALA A 115 17.55 10.64 0.45
N MET A 116 17.36 11.25 1.62
CA MET A 116 16.62 12.51 1.76
C MET A 116 17.30 13.68 1.03
N LYS A 117 18.63 13.80 1.11
CA LYS A 117 19.39 14.88 0.44
C LYS A 117 19.37 14.78 -1.08
N THR A 118 19.24 13.57 -1.62
CA THR A 118 19.25 13.32 -3.06
C THR A 118 17.85 13.11 -3.63
N GLY A 119 16.82 13.07 -2.77
CA GLY A 119 15.45 12.84 -3.18
C GLY A 119 15.24 11.47 -3.84
N ALA A 120 15.79 10.41 -3.26
CA ALA A 120 15.71 9.06 -3.83
C ALA A 120 15.05 8.07 -2.86
N PRO A 121 14.35 7.02 -3.36
CA PRO A 121 13.70 6.01 -2.55
C PRO A 121 14.66 5.30 -1.59
N MET A 122 14.13 4.91 -0.42
CA MET A 122 14.82 4.12 0.60
C MET A 122 14.18 2.73 0.71
N VAL A 123 14.99 1.67 0.59
CA VAL A 123 14.56 0.28 0.75
C VAL A 123 15.25 -0.34 1.96
N GLY A 124 14.47 -0.84 2.91
CA GLY A 124 14.94 -1.62 4.04
C GLY A 124 14.71 -3.12 3.81
N LEU A 125 15.78 -3.91 3.82
CA LEU A 125 15.73 -5.37 3.81
C LEU A 125 15.94 -5.86 5.25
N ASN A 126 14.81 -6.12 5.94
CA ASN A 126 14.76 -6.33 7.38
C ASN A 126 14.90 -7.81 7.74
N ASP A 127 15.85 -8.12 8.62
CA ASP A 127 16.11 -9.46 9.15
C ASP A 127 16.83 -9.33 10.49
N SER A 128 16.08 -9.08 11.58
CA SER A 128 16.65 -8.67 12.87
C SER A 128 15.88 -9.24 14.07
N GLY A 129 16.64 -9.73 15.03
CA GLY A 129 16.12 -10.13 16.33
C GLY A 129 15.75 -8.97 17.27
N GLY A 130 15.88 -7.71 16.83
CA GLY A 130 15.58 -6.53 17.64
C GLY A 130 16.80 -5.79 18.15
N ALA A 131 16.72 -5.19 19.35
CA ALA A 131 17.81 -4.44 19.96
C ALA A 131 18.96 -5.37 20.41
N ARG A 132 20.20 -4.94 20.18
CA ARG A 132 21.39 -5.63 20.72
C ARG A 132 21.47 -5.38 22.22
N ILE A 133 21.06 -6.34 23.02
CA ILE A 133 20.88 -6.20 24.48
C ILE A 133 22.19 -5.87 25.22
N GLN A 134 23.34 -6.28 24.69
CA GLN A 134 24.67 -5.97 25.24
C GLN A 134 25.02 -4.48 25.20
N GLU A 135 24.32 -3.69 24.40
CA GLU A 135 24.51 -2.24 24.28
C GLU A 135 23.46 -1.42 25.06
N GLY A 136 22.46 -2.08 25.62
CA GLY A 136 21.46 -1.46 26.50
C GLY A 136 20.73 -0.28 25.82
N VAL A 137 20.65 0.86 26.50
CA VAL A 137 19.92 2.05 26.02
C VAL A 137 20.45 2.64 24.71
N ARG A 138 21.70 2.38 24.35
CA ARG A 138 22.28 2.85 23.08
C ARG A 138 21.55 2.25 21.88
N SER A 139 21.19 0.95 21.94
CA SER A 139 20.35 0.31 20.93
C SER A 139 18.96 0.95 20.83
N LEU A 140 18.36 1.33 21.96
CA LEU A 140 17.06 2.01 21.97
C LEU A 140 17.15 3.41 21.35
N GLY A 141 18.21 4.17 21.67
CA GLY A 141 18.50 5.45 21.04
C GLY A 141 18.63 5.32 19.52
N GLY A 142 19.35 4.27 19.06
CA GLY A 142 19.49 3.97 17.64
C GLY A 142 18.16 3.72 16.92
N TYR A 143 17.22 2.99 17.54
CA TYR A 143 15.87 2.85 16.99
C TYR A 143 15.13 4.18 16.91
N ALA A 144 15.18 4.99 17.96
CA ALA A 144 14.54 6.30 17.97
C ALA A 144 15.06 7.22 16.86
N ASP A 145 16.37 7.19 16.60
CA ASP A 145 17.01 7.93 15.51
C ASP A 145 16.51 7.50 14.13
N ILE A 146 16.27 6.20 13.93
CA ILE A 146 15.66 5.67 12.69
C ILE A 146 14.19 6.10 12.58
N PHE A 147 13.40 5.97 13.66
CA PHE A 147 11.98 6.36 13.67
C PHE A 147 11.79 7.84 13.34
N TYR A 148 12.62 8.71 13.93
CA TYR A 148 12.60 10.13 13.61
C TYR A 148 12.80 10.37 12.11
N ARG A 149 13.77 9.67 11.49
CA ARG A 149 14.03 9.78 10.05
C ARG A 149 12.92 9.18 9.17
N ASN A 150 12.29 8.08 9.59
CA ASN A 150 11.10 7.58 8.88
C ASN A 150 10.01 8.65 8.82
N VAL A 151 9.75 9.35 9.92
CA VAL A 151 8.75 10.42 9.96
C VAL A 151 9.17 11.61 9.09
N GLN A 152 10.43 12.03 9.13
CA GLN A 152 10.93 13.13 8.28
C GLN A 152 10.90 12.78 6.78
N SER A 153 11.08 11.52 6.44
CA SER A 153 11.05 11.02 5.05
C SER A 153 9.63 10.77 4.52
N SER A 154 8.65 10.66 5.42
CA SER A 154 7.26 10.35 5.08
C SER A 154 6.65 11.40 4.16
N GLY A 155 6.16 10.96 3.00
CA GLY A 155 5.61 11.83 1.97
C GLY A 155 6.66 12.68 1.23
N VAL A 156 7.96 12.47 1.46
CA VAL A 156 9.06 13.16 0.77
C VAL A 156 9.76 12.22 -0.21
N ILE A 157 10.18 11.06 0.26
CA ILE A 157 10.74 9.98 -0.56
C ILE A 157 9.98 8.68 -0.31
N PRO A 158 9.79 7.81 -1.29
CA PRO A 158 9.21 6.48 -1.08
C PRO A 158 10.07 5.64 -0.12
N GLN A 159 9.42 4.99 0.85
CA GLN A 159 10.05 4.12 1.83
C GLN A 159 9.42 2.72 1.74
N ILE A 160 10.21 1.70 1.44
CA ILE A 160 9.75 0.32 1.30
C ILE A 160 10.49 -0.57 2.30
N SER A 161 9.74 -1.35 3.07
CA SER A 161 10.29 -2.34 4.00
C SER A 161 9.96 -3.76 3.54
N ALA A 162 11.00 -4.53 3.20
CA ALA A 162 10.90 -5.95 2.92
C ALA A 162 11.31 -6.74 4.17
N ILE A 163 10.39 -7.51 4.74
CA ILE A 163 10.63 -8.33 5.94
C ILE A 163 11.00 -9.73 5.47
N MET A 164 12.27 -10.04 5.58
CA MET A 164 12.88 -11.25 5.01
C MET A 164 13.41 -12.20 6.10
N GLY A 165 12.97 -11.98 7.32
CA GLY A 165 13.31 -12.78 8.49
C GLY A 165 12.57 -12.27 9.73
N PRO A 166 12.99 -12.65 10.94
CA PRO A 166 12.45 -12.07 12.16
C PRO A 166 12.53 -10.55 12.17
N CYS A 167 11.49 -9.91 12.69
CA CYS A 167 11.42 -8.48 12.93
C CYS A 167 10.63 -8.28 14.22
N ALA A 168 11.34 -8.15 15.36
CA ALA A 168 10.74 -8.22 16.68
C ALA A 168 11.06 -6.99 17.54
N GLY A 169 10.14 -6.66 18.45
CA GLY A 169 10.30 -5.55 19.39
C GLY A 169 10.40 -4.20 18.68
N GLY A 170 11.41 -3.39 19.00
CA GLY A 170 11.62 -2.09 18.36
C GLY A 170 11.74 -2.13 16.83
N ALA A 171 12.16 -3.26 16.26
CA ALA A 171 12.34 -3.42 14.83
C ALA A 171 11.04 -3.31 14.01
N VAL A 172 9.85 -3.55 14.62
CA VAL A 172 8.57 -3.54 13.88
C VAL A 172 8.04 -2.13 13.60
N TYR A 173 8.43 -1.13 14.39
CA TYR A 173 7.83 0.20 14.27
C TYR A 173 8.35 0.97 13.05
N SER A 174 9.63 0.82 12.68
CA SER A 174 10.15 1.42 11.45
C SER A 174 9.40 0.93 10.21
N PRO A 175 9.26 -0.39 9.94
CA PRO A 175 8.43 -0.88 8.83
C PRO A 175 6.98 -0.40 8.86
N ALA A 176 6.36 -0.32 10.04
CA ALA A 176 4.98 0.15 10.18
C ALA A 176 4.79 1.63 9.80
N MET A 177 5.86 2.44 9.87
CA MET A 177 5.86 3.85 9.46
C MET A 177 6.26 4.06 7.99
N THR A 178 6.81 3.04 7.33
CA THR A 178 7.14 3.13 5.89
C THR A 178 5.89 3.01 5.03
N ASP A 179 6.00 3.33 3.74
CA ASP A 179 4.85 3.37 2.83
C ASP A 179 4.33 1.97 2.52
N PHE A 180 5.23 1.01 2.30
CA PHE A 180 4.88 -0.38 1.99
C PHE A 180 5.71 -1.38 2.78
N THR A 181 5.03 -2.41 3.28
CA THR A 181 5.63 -3.56 3.94
C THR A 181 5.35 -4.81 3.11
N ILE A 182 6.39 -5.56 2.77
CA ILE A 182 6.33 -6.84 2.06
C ILE A 182 6.88 -7.91 3.00
N MET A 183 6.17 -9.02 3.19
CA MET A 183 6.62 -10.11 4.05
C MET A 183 6.84 -11.41 3.28
N VAL A 184 7.96 -12.07 3.54
CA VAL A 184 8.24 -13.41 2.99
C VAL A 184 7.53 -14.47 3.83
N GLU A 185 6.75 -15.32 3.18
CA GLU A 185 6.00 -16.39 3.82
C GLU A 185 6.92 -17.39 4.54
N ASN A 186 6.46 -17.93 5.66
CA ASN A 186 7.12 -18.98 6.47
C ASN A 186 8.52 -18.67 7.01
N THR A 187 9.14 -17.56 6.63
CA THR A 187 10.49 -17.19 7.08
C THR A 187 10.56 -15.84 7.76
N SER A 188 9.53 -15.00 7.60
CA SER A 188 9.47 -13.68 8.21
C SER A 188 8.35 -13.57 9.24
N TYR A 189 8.61 -12.82 10.28
CA TYR A 189 7.67 -12.59 11.39
C TYR A 189 7.79 -11.16 11.87
N MET A 190 6.64 -10.54 12.18
CA MET A 190 6.57 -9.23 12.82
C MET A 190 5.72 -9.33 14.09
N PHE A 191 6.26 -8.98 15.24
CA PHE A 191 5.50 -8.90 16.49
C PHE A 191 6.21 -7.98 17.50
N VAL A 192 5.44 -7.32 18.34
CA VAL A 192 5.98 -6.48 19.42
C VAL A 192 6.74 -7.35 20.42
N THR A 193 6.15 -8.48 20.80
CA THR A 193 6.78 -9.50 21.65
C THR A 193 6.51 -10.89 21.09
N GLY A 194 7.51 -11.77 21.17
CA GLY A 194 7.39 -13.13 20.63
C GLY A 194 6.50 -14.06 21.46
N PRO A 195 6.18 -15.27 20.93
CA PRO A 195 5.26 -16.23 21.53
C PRO A 195 5.54 -16.58 23.00
N ASN A 196 6.81 -16.67 23.39
CA ASN A 196 7.19 -16.97 24.76
C ASN A 196 6.74 -15.90 25.76
N VAL A 197 6.84 -14.62 25.39
CA VAL A 197 6.38 -13.51 26.23
C VAL A 197 4.86 -13.47 26.27
N VAL A 198 4.20 -13.68 25.15
CA VAL A 198 2.73 -13.81 25.07
C VAL A 198 2.26 -14.90 26.02
N LYS A 199 2.84 -16.10 25.95
CA LYS A 199 2.49 -17.20 26.86
C LYS A 199 2.69 -16.83 28.35
N THR A 200 3.76 -16.13 28.66
CA THR A 200 4.07 -15.76 30.06
C THR A 200 3.09 -14.70 30.59
N VAL A 201 2.67 -13.73 29.76
CA VAL A 201 1.87 -12.57 30.19
C VAL A 201 0.37 -12.83 30.08
N THR A 202 -0.08 -13.44 28.97
CA THR A 202 -1.51 -13.63 28.66
C THR A 202 -1.98 -15.07 28.79
N ASN A 203 -1.07 -16.03 29.00
CA ASN A 203 -1.30 -17.49 28.98
C ASN A 203 -1.83 -18.02 27.63
N GLU A 204 -1.64 -17.28 26.54
CA GLU A 204 -1.99 -17.73 25.19
C GLU A 204 -0.86 -18.58 24.60
N GLU A 205 -1.19 -19.73 24.04
CA GLU A 205 -0.27 -20.56 23.26
C GLU A 205 -0.45 -20.28 21.79
N VAL A 206 0.57 -19.72 21.15
CA VAL A 206 0.54 -19.30 19.74
C VAL A 206 1.91 -19.55 19.11
N SER A 207 1.94 -20.01 17.87
CA SER A 207 3.17 -20.10 17.08
C SER A 207 3.61 -18.73 16.55
N SER A 208 4.87 -18.61 16.12
CA SER A 208 5.36 -17.36 15.50
C SER A 208 4.58 -17.00 14.23
N GLU A 209 4.20 -18.01 13.43
CA GLU A 209 3.43 -17.81 12.21
C GLU A 209 2.01 -17.32 12.51
N GLU A 210 1.33 -17.91 13.48
CA GLU A 210 -0.03 -17.50 13.88
C GLU A 210 -0.04 -16.12 14.55
N LEU A 211 1.01 -15.78 15.32
CA LEU A 211 1.09 -14.49 16.00
C LEU A 211 1.41 -13.36 15.03
N GLY A 212 2.37 -13.55 14.15
CA GLY A 212 2.92 -12.46 13.35
C GLY A 212 3.55 -12.88 12.03
N GLY A 213 3.12 -13.98 11.43
CA GLY A 213 3.55 -14.40 10.10
C GLY A 213 2.92 -13.57 8.97
N ALA A 214 3.41 -13.77 7.76
CA ALA A 214 2.95 -13.04 6.58
C ALA A 214 1.44 -13.20 6.34
N SER A 215 0.90 -14.40 6.51
CA SER A 215 -0.53 -14.68 6.37
C SER A 215 -1.37 -13.91 7.40
N THR A 216 -0.97 -13.90 8.67
CA THR A 216 -1.67 -13.18 9.73
C THR A 216 -1.72 -11.67 9.46
N HIS A 217 -0.59 -11.09 9.08
CA HIS A 217 -0.52 -9.65 8.83
C HIS A 217 -1.14 -9.21 7.50
N SER A 218 -1.22 -10.11 6.51
CA SER A 218 -1.90 -9.81 5.24
C SER A 218 -3.41 -10.00 5.28
N THR A 219 -3.96 -10.75 6.26
CA THR A 219 -5.40 -11.05 6.31
C THR A 219 -6.10 -10.40 7.50
N LYS A 220 -5.44 -10.30 8.66
CA LYS A 220 -6.06 -9.85 9.92
C LYS A 220 -5.72 -8.42 10.29
N SER A 221 -4.43 -8.05 10.31
CA SER A 221 -4.00 -6.74 10.80
C SER A 221 -3.84 -5.69 9.72
N GLY A 222 -3.65 -6.10 8.45
CA GLY A 222 -3.37 -5.20 7.35
C GLY A 222 -2.02 -4.47 7.42
N VAL A 223 -1.10 -4.91 8.29
CA VAL A 223 0.26 -4.34 8.37
C VAL A 223 1.06 -4.68 7.11
N THR A 224 0.87 -5.88 6.57
CA THR A 224 1.54 -6.34 5.37
C THR A 224 0.73 -6.00 4.13
N HIS A 225 1.33 -5.24 3.25
CA HIS A 225 0.73 -4.82 1.97
C HIS A 225 0.85 -5.89 0.89
N LEU A 226 1.94 -6.65 0.90
CA LEU A 226 2.26 -7.68 -0.10
C LEU A 226 2.89 -8.88 0.60
N THR A 227 2.62 -10.09 0.10
CA THR A 227 3.29 -11.33 0.53
C THR A 227 4.15 -11.86 -0.59
N ALA A 228 5.26 -12.50 -0.25
CA ALA A 228 6.19 -13.09 -1.20
C ALA A 228 6.51 -14.53 -0.80
N VAL A 229 6.59 -15.43 -1.77
CA VAL A 229 6.83 -16.85 -1.52
C VAL A 229 8.28 -17.16 -1.11
N ASN A 230 9.23 -16.27 -1.45
CA ASN A 230 10.65 -16.36 -1.08
C ASN A 230 11.34 -15.00 -1.25
N ASP A 231 12.65 -14.95 -0.87
CA ASP A 231 13.47 -13.74 -0.96
C ASP A 231 13.56 -13.16 -2.39
N MET A 232 13.65 -14.02 -3.42
CA MET A 232 13.75 -13.58 -4.82
C MET A 232 12.45 -12.92 -5.29
N ASP A 233 11.32 -13.52 -4.99
CA ASP A 233 9.99 -12.96 -5.28
C ASP A 233 9.79 -11.62 -4.55
N CYS A 234 10.19 -11.55 -3.27
CA CYS A 234 10.13 -10.32 -2.49
C CYS A 234 10.91 -9.17 -3.15
N ILE A 235 12.14 -9.43 -3.58
CA ILE A 235 12.97 -8.44 -4.30
C ILE A 235 12.33 -8.05 -5.64
N GLN A 236 11.74 -8.99 -6.36
CA GLN A 236 11.06 -8.70 -7.62
C GLN A 236 9.83 -7.79 -7.39
N GLN A 237 9.05 -8.04 -6.34
CA GLN A 237 7.92 -7.18 -5.96
C GLN A 237 8.39 -5.77 -5.55
N VAL A 238 9.52 -5.63 -4.83
CA VAL A 238 10.12 -4.31 -4.54
C VAL A 238 10.46 -3.56 -5.83
N LYS A 239 11.11 -4.22 -6.81
CA LYS A 239 11.44 -3.62 -8.10
C LYS A 239 10.19 -3.20 -8.89
N GLN A 240 9.18 -4.05 -8.91
CA GLN A 240 7.92 -3.77 -9.57
C GLN A 240 7.21 -2.58 -8.92
N LEU A 241 7.12 -2.56 -7.60
CA LEU A 241 6.52 -1.45 -6.85
C LEU A 241 7.23 -0.12 -7.13
N LEU A 242 8.57 -0.09 -7.10
CA LEU A 242 9.37 1.08 -7.46
C LEU A 242 9.09 1.57 -8.89
N SER A 243 8.73 0.69 -9.82
CA SER A 243 8.48 1.07 -11.22
C SER A 243 7.24 1.96 -11.40
N TYR A 244 6.30 1.95 -10.45
CA TYR A 244 5.09 2.80 -10.48
C TYR A 244 5.29 4.15 -9.81
N MET A 245 6.31 4.31 -8.96
CA MET A 245 6.53 5.49 -8.12
C MET A 245 7.48 6.48 -8.78
N PRO A 246 7.31 7.80 -8.56
CA PRO A 246 8.33 8.79 -8.88
C PRO A 246 9.54 8.64 -7.95
N GLN A 247 10.57 9.42 -8.18
CA GLN A 247 11.77 9.40 -7.35
C GLN A 247 11.52 10.01 -5.96
N ASN A 248 10.68 11.04 -5.91
CA ASN A 248 10.30 11.76 -4.69
C ASN A 248 8.99 12.54 -4.92
N CYS A 249 8.54 13.29 -3.92
CA CYS A 249 7.28 14.05 -3.97
C CYS A 249 7.27 15.24 -4.94
N GLU A 250 8.42 15.66 -5.44
CA GLU A 250 8.55 16.77 -6.41
C GLU A 250 8.68 16.27 -7.85
N ASP A 251 8.92 14.98 -8.03
CA ASP A 251 9.15 14.37 -9.34
C ASP A 251 7.84 13.93 -9.99
N VAL A 252 7.87 13.72 -11.29
CA VAL A 252 6.72 13.25 -12.07
C VAL A 252 6.61 11.74 -12.02
N VAL A 253 5.39 11.23 -12.12
CA VAL A 253 5.13 9.78 -12.19
C VAL A 253 5.79 9.15 -13.41
N PRO A 254 6.33 7.93 -13.28
CA PRO A 254 6.89 7.19 -14.40
C PRO A 254 5.85 6.98 -15.52
N LYS A 255 6.28 7.25 -16.74
CA LYS A 255 5.48 7.02 -17.94
C LYS A 255 6.28 6.16 -18.92
N LEU A 256 5.74 5.01 -19.26
CA LEU A 256 6.31 4.14 -20.29
C LEU A 256 5.88 4.63 -21.68
N SER A 257 6.68 4.30 -22.69
CA SER A 257 6.31 4.56 -24.08
C SER A 257 5.03 3.81 -24.43
N TYR A 258 4.06 4.51 -25.01
CA TYR A 258 2.78 3.95 -25.44
C TYR A 258 2.37 4.56 -26.77
N THR A 259 1.93 3.72 -27.68
CA THR A 259 1.39 4.17 -28.97
C THR A 259 -0.12 4.06 -28.93
N LEU A 260 -0.81 5.19 -29.03
CA LEU A 260 -2.28 5.23 -29.07
C LEU A 260 -2.79 4.54 -30.34
N GLY A 261 -3.76 3.65 -30.15
CA GLY A 261 -4.49 2.98 -31.21
C GLY A 261 -5.99 3.24 -31.10
N ASP A 262 -6.79 2.26 -31.49
CA ASP A 262 -8.20 2.21 -31.12
C ASP A 262 -8.29 1.74 -29.67
N GLU A 263 -8.64 2.66 -28.78
CA GLU A 263 -8.72 2.43 -27.33
C GLU A 263 -10.12 1.99 -26.89
N THR A 264 -10.99 1.59 -27.82
CA THR A 264 -12.29 0.98 -27.55
C THR A 264 -12.09 -0.41 -26.94
N ARG A 265 -12.86 -0.75 -25.91
CA ARG A 265 -12.77 -2.01 -25.16
C ARG A 265 -14.13 -2.68 -25.07
N GLU A 266 -14.52 -3.43 -26.11
CA GLU A 266 -15.81 -4.12 -26.21
C GLU A 266 -16.08 -5.06 -25.02
N VAL A 267 -15.04 -5.64 -24.42
CA VAL A 267 -15.17 -6.54 -23.26
C VAL A 267 -15.89 -5.87 -22.08
N LEU A 268 -15.79 -4.56 -21.92
CA LEU A 268 -16.41 -3.84 -20.81
C LEU A 268 -17.95 -3.82 -20.89
N GLU A 269 -18.53 -4.03 -22.05
CA GLU A 269 -20.00 -4.08 -22.26
C GLU A 269 -20.66 -5.27 -21.53
N SER A 270 -19.91 -6.35 -21.28
CA SER A 270 -20.45 -7.60 -20.74
C SER A 270 -20.01 -7.94 -19.31
N ILE A 271 -19.12 -7.14 -18.70
CA ILE A 271 -18.57 -7.46 -17.38
C ILE A 271 -19.57 -7.17 -16.27
N VAL A 272 -20.22 -6.01 -16.31
CA VAL A 272 -21.16 -5.60 -15.25
C VAL A 272 -22.56 -6.10 -15.59
N PRO A 273 -23.15 -6.95 -14.74
CA PRO A 273 -24.50 -7.46 -14.96
C PRO A 273 -25.55 -6.34 -14.89
N GLU A 274 -26.59 -6.46 -15.68
CA GLU A 274 -27.75 -5.55 -15.62
C GLU A 274 -28.47 -5.62 -14.26
N SER A 275 -28.56 -6.83 -13.69
CA SER A 275 -29.16 -7.02 -12.37
C SER A 275 -28.26 -6.43 -11.28
N PRO A 276 -28.77 -5.47 -10.47
CA PRO A 276 -28.00 -4.85 -9.40
C PRO A 276 -27.62 -5.82 -8.26
N ASN A 277 -28.29 -6.98 -8.19
CA ASN A 277 -28.04 -7.98 -7.15
C ASN A 277 -27.07 -9.10 -7.58
N GLN A 278 -26.64 -9.12 -8.84
CA GLN A 278 -25.68 -10.11 -9.32
C GLN A 278 -24.26 -9.58 -9.08
N PRO A 279 -23.42 -10.31 -8.29
CA PRO A 279 -22.03 -9.89 -8.06
C PRO A 279 -21.17 -10.10 -9.31
N TYR A 280 -20.10 -9.31 -9.42
CA TYR A 280 -19.03 -9.45 -10.41
C TYR A 280 -17.70 -9.03 -9.78
N ASP A 281 -16.59 -9.47 -10.36
CA ASP A 281 -15.25 -9.07 -9.92
C ASP A 281 -14.83 -7.78 -10.60
N ILE A 282 -14.63 -6.71 -9.81
CA ILE A 282 -14.19 -5.40 -10.32
C ILE A 282 -12.81 -5.47 -10.99
N ARG A 283 -11.97 -6.47 -10.66
CA ARG A 283 -10.67 -6.67 -11.30
C ARG A 283 -10.79 -6.87 -12.81
N ALA A 284 -11.86 -7.52 -13.27
CA ALA A 284 -12.11 -7.67 -14.69
C ALA A 284 -12.35 -6.30 -15.40
N VAL A 285 -13.01 -5.35 -14.71
CA VAL A 285 -13.16 -3.97 -15.21
C VAL A 285 -11.81 -3.27 -15.22
N ILE A 286 -11.02 -3.41 -14.16
CA ILE A 286 -9.66 -2.83 -14.07
C ILE A 286 -8.79 -3.32 -15.23
N ASP A 287 -8.75 -4.64 -15.46
CA ASP A 287 -7.97 -5.26 -16.55
C ASP A 287 -8.46 -4.80 -17.93
N GLY A 288 -9.78 -4.62 -18.11
CA GLY A 288 -10.35 -4.09 -19.34
C GLY A 288 -9.99 -2.62 -19.61
N ILE A 289 -9.79 -1.83 -18.57
CA ILE A 289 -9.46 -0.40 -18.67
C ILE A 289 -7.95 -0.15 -18.80
N CYS A 290 -7.13 -0.88 -18.02
CA CYS A 290 -5.70 -0.63 -17.89
C CYS A 290 -4.88 -1.22 -19.05
N ASP A 291 -3.60 -0.90 -19.08
CA ASP A 291 -2.66 -1.54 -20.00
C ASP A 291 -2.51 -3.01 -19.60
N THR A 292 -2.35 -3.90 -20.57
CA THR A 292 -2.26 -5.35 -20.35
C THR A 292 -1.21 -5.68 -19.27
N ASP A 293 -1.57 -6.56 -18.34
CA ASP A 293 -0.72 -7.07 -17.24
C ASP A 293 -0.10 -5.96 -16.36
N SER A 294 -0.69 -4.76 -16.37
CA SER A 294 -0.14 -3.64 -15.61
C SER A 294 -0.74 -3.48 -14.21
N PHE A 295 -1.79 -4.20 -13.85
CA PHE A 295 -2.40 -4.05 -12.53
C PHE A 295 -1.60 -4.77 -11.46
N PHE A 296 -1.11 -4.01 -10.48
CA PHE A 296 -0.36 -4.47 -9.32
C PHE A 296 -1.17 -4.20 -8.05
N GLU A 297 -1.90 -5.21 -7.59
CA GLU A 297 -2.80 -5.11 -6.44
C GLU A 297 -2.04 -5.06 -5.12
N VAL A 298 -2.44 -4.15 -4.25
CA VAL A 298 -1.91 -3.97 -2.90
C VAL A 298 -2.96 -4.37 -1.88
N HIS A 299 -2.58 -5.01 -0.77
CA HIS A 299 -3.50 -5.53 0.24
C HIS A 299 -4.55 -6.50 -0.33
N LYS A 300 -4.15 -7.37 -1.23
CA LYS A 300 -5.07 -8.30 -1.91
C LYS A 300 -5.94 -9.12 -0.95
N TYR A 301 -5.40 -9.50 0.21
CA TYR A 301 -6.05 -10.39 1.18
C TYR A 301 -6.64 -9.65 2.39
N TYR A 302 -6.53 -8.33 2.45
CA TYR A 302 -7.06 -7.51 3.53
C TYR A 302 -8.16 -6.60 3.01
N ALA A 303 -9.32 -6.57 3.72
CA ALA A 303 -10.46 -5.74 3.34
C ALA A 303 -10.78 -5.87 1.85
N ASP A 304 -11.11 -7.08 1.41
CA ASP A 304 -11.28 -7.45 0.00
C ASP A 304 -12.54 -6.86 -0.65
N ASN A 305 -13.42 -6.22 0.13
CA ASN A 305 -14.54 -5.40 -0.31
C ASN A 305 -14.12 -4.06 -0.97
N ILE A 306 -12.84 -3.68 -0.89
CA ILE A 306 -12.23 -2.61 -1.67
C ILE A 306 -10.91 -3.11 -2.28
N VAL A 307 -10.71 -2.82 -3.56
CA VAL A 307 -9.47 -3.13 -4.29
C VAL A 307 -8.66 -1.86 -4.44
N VAL A 308 -7.37 -1.92 -4.08
CA VAL A 308 -6.42 -0.83 -4.31
C VAL A 308 -5.17 -1.37 -4.98
N GLY A 309 -4.52 -0.59 -5.80
CA GLY A 309 -3.29 -0.99 -6.47
C GLY A 309 -2.84 0.01 -7.51
N PHE A 310 -1.69 -0.26 -8.09
CA PHE A 310 -1.13 0.53 -9.18
C PHE A 310 -1.44 -0.12 -10.52
N ALA A 311 -1.65 0.70 -11.54
CA ALA A 311 -1.81 0.23 -12.91
C ALA A 311 -1.18 1.24 -13.87
N ARG A 312 -1.27 0.95 -15.17
CA ARG A 312 -0.90 1.90 -16.22
C ARG A 312 -2.08 2.15 -17.15
N ILE A 313 -2.24 3.40 -17.53
CA ILE A 313 -3.19 3.80 -18.58
C ILE A 313 -2.42 4.61 -19.63
N ALA A 314 -2.29 4.07 -20.82
CA ALA A 314 -1.43 4.59 -21.89
C ALA A 314 0.00 4.88 -21.39
N GLY A 315 0.60 3.90 -20.70
CA GLY A 315 1.93 3.96 -20.13
C GLY A 315 2.09 4.77 -18.84
N ARG A 316 1.11 5.61 -18.47
CA ARG A 316 1.12 6.46 -17.27
C ARG A 316 0.77 5.64 -16.02
N SER A 317 1.55 5.74 -14.96
CA SER A 317 1.20 5.16 -13.66
C SER A 317 -0.03 5.86 -13.08
N VAL A 318 -0.98 5.06 -12.58
CA VAL A 318 -2.21 5.51 -11.91
C VAL A 318 -2.46 4.65 -10.67
N GLY A 319 -3.02 5.23 -9.62
CA GLY A 319 -3.55 4.51 -8.47
C GLY A 319 -5.02 4.17 -8.69
N ILE A 320 -5.39 2.93 -8.41
CA ILE A 320 -6.76 2.42 -8.51
C ILE A 320 -7.34 2.31 -7.10
N VAL A 321 -8.56 2.81 -6.90
CA VAL A 321 -9.39 2.58 -5.72
C VAL A 321 -10.77 2.15 -6.20
N ALA A 322 -11.17 0.92 -5.91
CA ALA A 322 -12.39 0.35 -6.49
C ALA A 322 -13.19 -0.45 -5.48
N ASN A 323 -14.50 -0.27 -5.42
CA ASN A 323 -15.37 -1.17 -4.65
C ASN A 323 -15.39 -2.56 -5.30
N GLN A 324 -15.40 -3.62 -4.48
CA GLN A 324 -15.47 -5.00 -4.96
C GLN A 324 -16.84 -5.62 -4.70
N PRO A 325 -17.75 -5.62 -5.68
CA PRO A 325 -19.11 -6.14 -5.49
C PRO A 325 -19.19 -7.63 -5.15
N GLN A 326 -18.14 -8.39 -5.46
CA GLN A 326 -18.06 -9.81 -5.13
C GLN A 326 -17.85 -10.06 -3.63
N SER A 327 -17.29 -9.09 -2.92
CA SER A 327 -17.09 -9.16 -1.46
C SER A 327 -17.96 -8.13 -0.76
N LEU A 328 -18.80 -8.60 0.18
CA LEU A 328 -19.75 -7.76 0.95
C LEU A 328 -20.53 -6.76 0.06
N ALA A 329 -20.85 -7.13 -1.19
CA ALA A 329 -21.48 -6.27 -2.19
C ALA A 329 -20.79 -4.90 -2.42
N GLY A 330 -19.52 -4.77 -2.06
CA GLY A 330 -18.74 -3.53 -2.22
C GLY A 330 -19.03 -2.47 -1.15
N VAL A 331 -19.70 -2.80 -0.02
CA VAL A 331 -19.94 -1.85 1.07
C VAL A 331 -18.64 -1.33 1.64
N LEU A 332 -18.66 -0.13 2.22
CA LEU A 332 -17.55 0.40 3.02
C LEU A 332 -17.69 -0.01 4.47
N ASP A 333 -16.65 -0.58 5.05
CA ASP A 333 -16.52 -0.88 6.47
C ASP A 333 -15.27 -0.19 7.06
N ILE A 334 -14.95 -0.48 8.31
CA ILE A 334 -13.79 0.10 9.00
C ILE A 334 -12.50 -0.19 8.23
N GLU A 335 -12.29 -1.45 7.84
CA GLU A 335 -11.03 -1.89 7.27
C GLU A 335 -10.85 -1.41 5.82
N SER A 336 -11.88 -1.46 5.01
CA SER A 336 -11.86 -0.93 3.63
C SER A 336 -11.66 0.59 3.61
N SER A 337 -12.26 1.31 4.55
CA SER A 337 -12.07 2.75 4.69
C SER A 337 -10.62 3.09 5.04
N ARG A 338 -9.99 2.36 5.96
CA ARG A 338 -8.57 2.51 6.32
C ARG A 338 -7.64 2.19 5.15
N LYS A 339 -7.89 1.06 4.47
CA LYS A 339 -7.12 0.62 3.28
C LYS A 339 -7.18 1.66 2.17
N GLY A 340 -8.37 2.09 1.79
CA GLY A 340 -8.57 3.09 0.74
C GLY A 340 -7.95 4.44 1.09
N ALA A 341 -8.10 4.91 2.34
CA ALA A 341 -7.54 6.18 2.81
C ALA A 341 -6.01 6.18 2.78
N ARG A 342 -5.36 5.13 3.29
CA ARG A 342 -3.89 5.01 3.29
C ARG A 342 -3.33 5.00 1.87
N PHE A 343 -3.92 4.22 0.97
CA PHE A 343 -3.47 4.14 -0.41
C PHE A 343 -3.66 5.47 -1.16
N THR A 344 -4.81 6.12 -0.98
CA THR A 344 -5.09 7.46 -1.55
C THR A 344 -4.06 8.49 -1.09
N ARG A 345 -3.72 8.54 0.20
CA ARG A 345 -2.72 9.47 0.72
C ARG A 345 -1.34 9.21 0.15
N PHE A 346 -0.94 7.94 0.00
CA PHE A 346 0.31 7.60 -0.66
C PHE A 346 0.35 8.13 -2.10
N CYS A 347 -0.69 7.89 -2.88
CA CYS A 347 -0.78 8.38 -4.25
C CYS A 347 -0.69 9.91 -4.31
N ASP A 348 -1.37 10.61 -3.41
CA ASP A 348 -1.31 12.08 -3.35
C ASP A 348 0.07 12.60 -2.97
N CYS A 349 0.77 11.96 -2.02
CA CYS A 349 2.13 12.34 -1.64
C CYS A 349 3.13 12.24 -2.81
N PHE A 350 2.90 11.31 -3.73
CA PHE A 350 3.85 11.00 -4.80
C PHE A 350 3.31 11.28 -6.21
N ASN A 351 2.42 12.25 -6.33
CA ASN A 351 1.89 12.75 -7.62
C ASN A 351 1.23 11.69 -8.51
N ILE A 352 0.80 10.54 -7.94
CA ILE A 352 0.18 9.45 -8.69
C ILE A 352 -1.31 9.76 -8.88
N PRO A 353 -1.79 9.95 -10.12
CA PRO A 353 -3.21 10.18 -10.40
C PRO A 353 -4.08 9.03 -9.90
N LEU A 354 -5.31 9.34 -9.49
CA LEU A 354 -6.26 8.36 -8.97
C LEU A 354 -7.41 8.09 -9.94
N LEU A 355 -7.68 6.81 -10.19
CA LEU A 355 -8.91 6.32 -10.79
C LEU A 355 -9.75 5.65 -9.70
N VAL A 356 -10.97 6.14 -9.49
CA VAL A 356 -11.92 5.56 -8.53
C VAL A 356 -13.06 4.90 -9.30
N LEU A 357 -13.24 3.58 -9.09
CA LEU A 357 -14.33 2.81 -9.67
C LEU A 357 -15.37 2.55 -8.60
N VAL A 358 -16.61 2.94 -8.85
CA VAL A 358 -17.67 2.98 -7.84
C VAL A 358 -18.76 1.97 -8.15
N ASP A 359 -18.94 1.04 -7.21
CA ASP A 359 -20.13 0.20 -7.06
C ASP A 359 -20.34 -0.07 -5.58
N VAL A 360 -21.00 0.89 -4.88
CA VAL A 360 -21.10 0.92 -3.43
C VAL A 360 -22.53 1.12 -2.98
N PRO A 361 -23.11 0.17 -2.21
CA PRO A 361 -24.49 0.31 -1.68
C PRO A 361 -24.57 1.14 -0.39
N GLY A 362 -23.44 1.52 0.21
CA GLY A 362 -23.41 2.28 1.45
C GLY A 362 -22.26 1.88 2.37
N PHE A 363 -22.33 2.35 3.62
CA PHE A 363 -21.50 1.85 4.71
C PHE A 363 -22.14 0.62 5.37
N LEU A 364 -21.32 -0.31 5.86
CA LEU A 364 -21.78 -1.52 6.54
C LEU A 364 -22.48 -1.14 7.87
N PRO A 365 -23.78 -1.46 8.04
CA PRO A 365 -24.47 -1.20 9.29
C PRO A 365 -24.15 -2.28 10.34
N GLY A 366 -24.41 -1.95 11.60
CA GLY A 366 -24.36 -2.91 12.71
C GLY A 366 -23.56 -2.41 13.90
N THR A 367 -23.87 -2.98 15.06
CA THR A 367 -23.27 -2.56 16.34
C THR A 367 -21.76 -2.77 16.36
N ASP A 368 -21.26 -3.81 15.70
CA ASP A 368 -19.83 -4.06 15.58
C ASP A 368 -19.12 -2.89 14.87
N GLN A 369 -19.65 -2.44 13.74
CA GLN A 369 -19.09 -1.30 13.01
C GLN A 369 -19.23 0.01 13.78
N GLU A 370 -20.40 0.29 14.36
CA GLU A 370 -20.65 1.53 15.11
C GLU A 370 -19.75 1.65 16.35
N TRP A 371 -19.63 0.57 17.12
CA TRP A 371 -18.85 0.59 18.36
C TRP A 371 -17.35 0.55 18.13
N ASN A 372 -16.90 -0.02 17.02
CA ASN A 372 -15.48 -0.06 16.65
C ASN A 372 -15.04 1.14 15.77
N GLY A 373 -15.93 2.12 15.56
CA GLY A 373 -15.57 3.44 15.03
C GLY A 373 -15.68 3.59 13.53
N ILE A 374 -16.71 3.02 12.89
CA ILE A 374 -16.97 3.19 11.45
C ILE A 374 -17.07 4.67 11.07
N ILE A 375 -17.65 5.52 11.91
CA ILE A 375 -17.79 6.97 11.66
C ILE A 375 -16.42 7.62 11.47
N THR A 376 -15.50 7.39 12.43
CA THR A 376 -14.14 7.95 12.36
C THR A 376 -13.34 7.34 11.20
N ASN A 377 -13.42 6.02 11.00
CA ASN A 377 -12.67 5.35 9.96
C ASN A 377 -13.21 5.66 8.55
N GLY A 378 -14.54 5.74 8.38
CA GLY A 378 -15.16 6.22 7.14
C GLY A 378 -14.75 7.67 6.80
N ALA A 379 -14.68 8.52 7.84
CA ALA A 379 -14.20 9.89 7.68
C ALA A 379 -12.74 9.97 7.21
N LYS A 380 -11.89 8.98 7.50
CA LYS A 380 -10.50 8.94 6.96
C LYS A 380 -10.49 8.85 5.43
N LEU A 381 -11.33 8.00 4.84
CA LEU A 381 -11.41 7.85 3.38
C LEU A 381 -11.94 9.14 2.72
N LEU A 382 -13.03 9.70 3.30
CA LEU A 382 -13.57 10.99 2.86
C LEU A 382 -12.52 12.10 2.94
N TYR A 383 -11.78 12.17 4.04
CA TYR A 383 -10.73 13.15 4.25
C TYR A 383 -9.60 12.99 3.21
N ALA A 384 -9.10 11.76 3.03
CA ALA A 384 -8.00 11.48 2.11
C ALA A 384 -8.36 11.85 0.66
N LEU A 385 -9.55 11.47 0.19
CA LEU A 385 -10.02 11.81 -1.16
C LEU A 385 -10.31 13.31 -1.30
N SER A 386 -10.88 13.98 -0.28
CA SER A 386 -11.10 15.43 -0.32
C SER A 386 -9.81 16.23 -0.28
N GLU A 387 -8.80 15.74 0.43
CA GLU A 387 -7.49 16.40 0.56
C GLU A 387 -6.59 16.15 -0.65
N ALA A 388 -6.77 15.09 -1.43
CA ALA A 388 -5.89 14.72 -2.53
C ALA A 388 -5.81 15.82 -3.62
N THR A 389 -4.58 16.20 -4.00
CA THR A 389 -4.26 17.26 -4.98
C THR A 389 -4.05 16.74 -6.39
N VAL A 390 -3.73 15.46 -6.51
CA VAL A 390 -3.49 14.78 -7.79
C VAL A 390 -4.74 14.76 -8.67
N PRO A 391 -4.61 14.53 -10.00
CA PRO A 391 -5.74 14.23 -10.86
C PRO A 391 -6.59 13.10 -10.30
N ARG A 392 -7.91 13.32 -10.18
CA ARG A 392 -8.86 12.33 -9.64
C ARG A 392 -10.02 12.16 -10.60
N VAL A 393 -10.12 10.95 -11.16
CA VAL A 393 -11.20 10.61 -12.11
C VAL A 393 -12.05 9.49 -11.50
N THR A 394 -13.36 9.62 -11.59
CA THR A 394 -14.33 8.63 -11.10
C THR A 394 -15.10 8.03 -12.26
N VAL A 395 -15.33 6.72 -12.19
CA VAL A 395 -16.28 6.00 -13.05
C VAL A 395 -17.25 5.25 -12.15
N ILE A 396 -18.52 5.61 -12.20
CA ILE A 396 -19.60 4.90 -11.50
C ILE A 396 -20.10 3.80 -12.42
N THR A 397 -19.79 2.56 -12.06
CA THR A 397 -20.13 1.39 -12.88
C THR A 397 -21.54 0.89 -12.60
N ARG A 398 -22.01 0.98 -11.35
CA ARG A 398 -23.35 0.56 -10.95
C ARG A 398 -23.84 1.33 -9.72
N LYS A 399 -23.88 0.77 -8.52
CA LYS A 399 -24.44 1.42 -7.32
C LYS A 399 -23.57 2.57 -6.83
N ALA A 400 -24.22 3.65 -6.42
CA ALA A 400 -23.59 4.77 -5.72
C ALA A 400 -24.63 5.38 -4.76
N TYR A 401 -24.76 4.79 -3.55
CA TYR A 401 -25.84 5.11 -2.64
C TYR A 401 -25.39 5.89 -1.40
N GLY A 402 -26.21 6.87 -1.02
CA GLY A 402 -26.09 7.61 0.23
C GLY A 402 -24.74 8.31 0.39
N GLY A 403 -24.27 8.43 1.64
CA GLY A 403 -22.97 9.06 1.94
C GLY A 403 -21.75 8.36 1.31
N ALA A 404 -21.87 7.08 0.96
CA ALA A 404 -20.79 6.37 0.29
C ALA A 404 -20.56 6.86 -1.15
N TYR A 405 -21.62 7.33 -1.85
CA TYR A 405 -21.48 8.06 -3.11
C TYR A 405 -20.57 9.28 -2.95
N ASP A 406 -20.79 10.08 -1.90
CA ASP A 406 -19.97 11.26 -1.65
C ASP A 406 -18.52 10.87 -1.37
N VAL A 407 -18.31 9.89 -0.50
CA VAL A 407 -16.99 9.43 -0.05
C VAL A 407 -16.15 8.87 -1.18
N MET A 408 -16.74 8.11 -2.12
CA MET A 408 -16.05 7.47 -3.24
C MET A 408 -15.75 8.48 -4.37
N ASN A 409 -15.14 9.60 -4.02
CA ASN A 409 -14.64 10.62 -4.95
C ASN A 409 -15.72 11.25 -5.82
N SER A 410 -16.83 11.69 -5.19
CA SER A 410 -17.83 12.47 -5.92
C SER A 410 -17.30 13.82 -6.39
N LYS A 411 -17.95 14.41 -7.37
CA LYS A 411 -17.64 15.77 -7.84
C LYS A 411 -17.75 16.81 -6.71
N HIS A 412 -18.64 16.59 -5.75
CA HIS A 412 -18.87 17.47 -4.61
C HIS A 412 -17.68 17.58 -3.66
N ILE A 413 -16.86 16.54 -3.53
CA ILE A 413 -15.63 16.57 -2.73
C ILE A 413 -14.38 16.93 -3.57
N GLY A 414 -14.61 17.44 -4.79
CA GLY A 414 -13.57 18.00 -5.64
C GLY A 414 -12.91 17.00 -6.61
N ALA A 415 -13.56 15.91 -6.99
CA ALA A 415 -13.12 15.10 -8.13
C ALA A 415 -13.08 15.92 -9.41
N ASP A 416 -12.11 15.67 -10.29
CA ASP A 416 -11.90 16.48 -11.48
C ASP A 416 -12.83 16.08 -12.63
N MET A 417 -13.00 14.78 -12.86
CA MET A 417 -13.91 14.21 -13.86
C MET A 417 -14.71 13.05 -13.28
N ASN A 418 -16.00 13.05 -13.50
CA ASN A 418 -16.92 12.01 -13.04
C ASN A 418 -17.72 11.46 -14.23
N TYR A 419 -17.50 10.20 -14.54
CA TYR A 419 -18.24 9.44 -15.54
C TYR A 419 -19.18 8.45 -14.88
N ALA A 420 -20.27 8.13 -15.54
CA ALA A 420 -21.15 7.04 -15.13
C ALA A 420 -21.48 6.15 -16.34
N TRP A 421 -21.60 4.85 -16.11
CA TRP A 421 -22.16 3.94 -17.10
C TRP A 421 -23.70 4.02 -17.10
N PRO A 422 -24.39 3.58 -18.15
CA PRO A 422 -25.85 3.54 -18.17
C PRO A 422 -26.47 2.66 -17.08
N THR A 423 -25.71 1.68 -16.57
CA THR A 423 -26.06 0.81 -15.43
C THR A 423 -25.93 1.47 -14.07
N ALA A 424 -25.44 2.72 -14.00
CA ALA A 424 -25.23 3.41 -12.74
C ALA A 424 -26.56 3.78 -12.08
N GLU A 425 -26.61 3.55 -10.76
CA GLU A 425 -27.73 3.91 -9.90
C GLU A 425 -27.25 4.89 -8.84
N ILE A 426 -27.53 6.18 -9.01
CA ILE A 426 -27.09 7.26 -8.11
C ILE A 426 -28.26 7.75 -7.29
N ALA A 427 -28.36 7.34 -6.03
CA ALA A 427 -29.53 7.60 -5.18
C ALA A 427 -29.18 7.69 -3.69
N VAL A 428 -30.12 8.20 -2.89
CA VAL A 428 -29.94 8.24 -1.44
C VAL A 428 -29.89 6.81 -0.85
N MET A 429 -30.67 5.89 -1.41
CA MET A 429 -30.68 4.47 -1.04
C MET A 429 -31.28 3.64 -2.18
N GLY A 430 -31.13 2.33 -2.12
CA GLY A 430 -31.72 1.42 -3.12
C GLY A 430 -33.25 1.52 -3.18
N ALA A 431 -33.81 1.28 -4.36
CA ALA A 431 -35.23 1.51 -4.66
C ALA A 431 -36.19 0.80 -3.68
N LYS A 432 -35.90 -0.43 -3.26
CA LYS A 432 -36.72 -1.17 -2.29
C LYS A 432 -36.82 -0.45 -0.96
N GLY A 433 -35.70 -0.10 -0.34
CA GLY A 433 -35.69 0.59 0.96
C GLY A 433 -36.35 1.97 0.90
N ALA A 434 -36.11 2.71 -0.19
CA ALA A 434 -36.77 4.00 -0.40
C ALA A 434 -38.29 3.86 -0.50
N SER A 435 -38.77 2.88 -1.25
CA SER A 435 -40.21 2.63 -1.44
C SER A 435 -40.89 2.19 -0.15
N GLU A 436 -40.26 1.35 0.65
CA GLU A 436 -40.76 0.95 1.98
C GLU A 436 -40.93 2.14 2.94
N ILE A 437 -40.12 3.18 2.81
CA ILE A 437 -40.19 4.39 3.63
C ILE A 437 -41.24 5.36 3.08
N ILE A 438 -41.11 5.73 1.80
CA ILE A 438 -41.92 6.79 1.16
C ILE A 438 -43.37 6.37 1.04
N PHE A 439 -43.62 5.13 0.63
CA PHE A 439 -44.96 4.61 0.31
C PHE A 439 -45.50 3.69 1.40
N LYS A 440 -44.93 3.74 2.61
CA LYS A 440 -45.31 2.86 3.74
C LYS A 440 -46.82 2.73 3.96
N SER A 441 -47.53 3.85 3.96
CA SER A 441 -48.99 3.89 4.20
C SER A 441 -49.76 3.30 3.01
N GLU A 442 -49.33 3.58 1.80
CA GLU A 442 -49.98 3.10 0.57
C GLU A 442 -49.80 1.58 0.41
N ILE A 443 -48.60 1.07 0.71
CA ILE A 443 -48.27 -0.36 0.68
C ILE A 443 -49.13 -1.10 1.75
N ALA A 444 -49.20 -0.58 2.98
CA ALA A 444 -49.94 -1.22 4.05
C ALA A 444 -51.46 -1.25 3.81
N ALA A 445 -52.00 -0.29 3.07
CA ALA A 445 -53.44 -0.22 2.73
C ALA A 445 -53.82 -1.03 1.48
N ALA A 446 -52.86 -1.54 0.73
CA ALA A 446 -53.11 -2.26 -0.52
C ALA A 446 -53.66 -3.68 -0.26
N PRO A 447 -54.55 -4.20 -1.11
CA PRO A 447 -55.04 -5.58 -1.03
C PRO A 447 -53.93 -6.63 -1.12
N ASP A 448 -52.85 -6.34 -1.88
CA ASP A 448 -51.63 -7.11 -1.96
C ASP A 448 -50.42 -6.20 -1.71
N PRO A 449 -49.94 -6.13 -0.46
CA PRO A 449 -48.82 -5.28 -0.08
C PRO A 449 -47.49 -5.65 -0.83
N VAL A 450 -47.26 -6.93 -1.14
CA VAL A 450 -46.06 -7.38 -1.80
C VAL A 450 -46.04 -6.88 -3.25
N LYS A 451 -47.13 -7.07 -3.97
CA LYS A 451 -47.24 -6.57 -5.34
C LYS A 451 -47.17 -5.05 -5.38
N LYS A 452 -47.81 -4.36 -4.40
CA LYS A 452 -47.74 -2.91 -4.34
C LYS A 452 -46.33 -2.38 -4.09
N LEU A 453 -45.56 -3.06 -3.22
CA LEU A 453 -44.15 -2.73 -3.01
C LEU A 453 -43.36 -2.87 -4.30
N GLN A 454 -43.53 -3.97 -5.05
CA GLN A 454 -42.83 -4.17 -6.34
C GLN A 454 -43.17 -3.08 -7.37
N GLU A 455 -44.45 -2.67 -7.45
CA GLU A 455 -44.87 -1.57 -8.31
C GLU A 455 -44.15 -0.26 -7.95
N LYS A 456 -44.08 0.05 -6.64
CA LYS A 456 -43.46 1.29 -6.13
C LYS A 456 -41.91 1.24 -6.23
N GLU A 457 -41.31 0.07 -6.07
CA GLU A 457 -39.90 -0.14 -6.31
C GLU A 457 -39.53 0.13 -7.76
N ALA A 458 -40.32 -0.38 -8.73
CA ALA A 458 -40.11 -0.13 -10.13
C ALA A 458 -40.29 1.36 -10.48
N GLU A 459 -41.35 2.01 -9.95
CA GLU A 459 -41.59 3.46 -10.12
C GLU A 459 -40.41 4.30 -9.58
N TYR A 460 -39.92 3.97 -8.38
CA TYR A 460 -38.78 4.67 -7.78
C TYR A 460 -37.49 4.45 -8.54
N ALA A 461 -37.25 3.20 -9.00
CA ALA A 461 -36.08 2.86 -9.78
C ALA A 461 -36.02 3.63 -11.10
N GLU A 462 -37.14 3.71 -11.82
CA GLU A 462 -37.23 4.46 -13.06
C GLU A 462 -36.94 5.96 -12.86
N LEU A 463 -37.43 6.54 -11.77
CA LEU A 463 -37.24 7.95 -11.49
C LEU A 463 -35.86 8.31 -10.96
N PHE A 464 -35.27 7.50 -10.07
CA PHE A 464 -34.10 7.88 -9.27
C PHE A 464 -32.92 6.93 -9.35
N ALA A 465 -33.10 5.63 -9.62
CA ALA A 465 -32.02 4.67 -9.68
C ALA A 465 -31.39 4.61 -11.10
N ASN A 466 -30.94 5.77 -11.59
CA ASN A 466 -30.34 5.93 -12.90
C ASN A 466 -29.31 7.07 -12.89
N PRO A 467 -28.41 7.20 -13.86
CA PRO A 467 -27.41 8.25 -13.89
C PRO A 467 -27.93 9.60 -14.39
N TYR A 468 -29.11 9.64 -15.03
CA TYR A 468 -29.55 10.82 -15.79
C TYR A 468 -29.94 11.97 -14.89
N GLN A 469 -30.58 11.69 -13.73
CA GLN A 469 -30.89 12.73 -12.73
C GLN A 469 -29.62 13.45 -12.22
N ALA A 470 -28.53 12.72 -12.03
CA ALA A 470 -27.25 13.30 -11.63
C ALA A 470 -26.59 14.07 -12.79
N ALA A 471 -26.72 13.57 -14.02
CA ALA A 471 -26.21 14.24 -15.22
C ALA A 471 -26.92 15.57 -15.49
N GLU A 472 -28.25 15.60 -15.39
CA GLU A 472 -29.06 16.81 -15.56
C GLU A 472 -28.70 17.93 -14.57
N ARG A 473 -28.25 17.55 -13.35
CA ARG A 473 -27.78 18.48 -12.33
C ARG A 473 -26.30 18.83 -12.44
N GLY A 474 -25.57 18.23 -13.38
CA GLY A 474 -24.12 18.40 -13.48
C GLY A 474 -23.32 17.77 -12.33
N PHE A 475 -23.89 16.78 -11.61
CA PHE A 475 -23.20 16.05 -10.55
C PHE A 475 -22.24 15.00 -11.10
N ILE A 476 -22.46 14.56 -12.33
CA ILE A 476 -21.51 13.83 -13.16
C ILE A 476 -21.30 14.61 -14.46
N ASP A 477 -20.15 14.40 -15.10
CA ASP A 477 -19.76 15.13 -16.29
C ASP A 477 -20.33 14.51 -17.58
N GLU A 478 -20.40 13.18 -17.63
CA GLU A 478 -20.90 12.46 -18.80
C GLU A 478 -21.37 11.04 -18.43
N VAL A 479 -22.46 10.60 -19.06
CA VAL A 479 -22.84 9.18 -19.12
C VAL A 479 -22.18 8.58 -20.35
N ILE A 480 -21.35 7.55 -20.16
CA ILE A 480 -20.52 6.98 -21.23
C ILE A 480 -20.84 5.50 -21.47
N GLU A 481 -20.69 5.04 -22.70
CA GLU A 481 -20.73 3.60 -22.99
C GLU A 481 -19.54 2.91 -22.31
N PRO A 482 -19.71 1.72 -21.67
CA PRO A 482 -18.63 1.03 -21.00
C PRO A 482 -17.37 0.85 -21.86
N ARG A 483 -17.53 0.48 -23.13
CA ARG A 483 -16.42 0.29 -24.09
C ARG A 483 -15.59 1.55 -24.36
N GLU A 484 -16.13 2.76 -24.19
CA GLU A 484 -15.43 4.03 -24.37
C GLU A 484 -14.62 4.48 -23.14
N THR A 485 -14.77 3.78 -22.01
CA THR A 485 -14.19 4.18 -20.71
C THR A 485 -12.69 4.42 -20.80
N ARG A 486 -11.91 3.49 -21.35
CA ARG A 486 -10.46 3.63 -21.48
C ARG A 486 -10.07 4.88 -22.27
N LYS A 487 -10.72 5.11 -23.39
CA LYS A 487 -10.49 6.27 -24.26
C LYS A 487 -10.79 7.59 -23.56
N LYS A 488 -11.88 7.64 -22.78
CA LYS A 488 -12.24 8.80 -21.95
C LYS A 488 -11.21 9.06 -20.86
N LEU A 489 -10.75 8.02 -20.17
CA LEU A 489 -9.74 8.12 -19.11
C LEU A 489 -8.39 8.62 -19.65
N ILE A 490 -7.94 8.13 -20.80
CA ILE A 490 -6.71 8.62 -21.45
C ILE A 490 -6.79 10.12 -21.70
N LYS A 491 -7.92 10.60 -22.25
CA LYS A 491 -8.15 12.02 -22.50
C LYS A 491 -8.23 12.84 -21.21
N ALA A 492 -8.93 12.33 -20.19
CA ALA A 492 -9.07 13.00 -18.90
C ALA A 492 -7.72 13.17 -18.20
N PHE A 493 -6.92 12.10 -18.09
CA PHE A 493 -5.59 12.18 -17.47
C PHE A 493 -4.60 13.02 -18.29
N ALA A 494 -4.72 13.04 -19.62
CA ALA A 494 -3.91 13.93 -20.44
C ALA A 494 -4.29 15.41 -20.23
N MET A 495 -5.58 15.73 -20.17
CA MET A 495 -6.08 17.09 -19.89
C MET A 495 -5.65 17.57 -18.49
N LEU A 496 -5.63 16.67 -17.50
CA LEU A 496 -5.28 16.97 -16.11
C LEU A 496 -3.77 16.89 -15.82
N GLU A 497 -2.93 16.62 -16.81
CA GLU A 497 -1.48 16.40 -16.61
C GLU A 497 -0.78 17.55 -15.85
N ASN A 498 -1.20 18.77 -16.12
CA ASN A 498 -0.66 19.98 -15.50
C ASN A 498 -1.57 20.56 -14.41
N LYS A 499 -2.43 19.72 -13.79
CA LYS A 499 -3.30 20.18 -12.72
C LYS A 499 -2.49 20.75 -11.56
N VAL A 500 -2.87 21.94 -11.10
CA VAL A 500 -2.33 22.59 -9.90
C VAL A 500 -3.49 22.86 -8.94
N ALA A 501 -3.51 22.17 -7.82
CA ALA A 501 -4.49 22.39 -6.77
C ALA A 501 -3.96 23.39 -5.75
N LYS A 502 -4.59 24.58 -5.69
CA LYS A 502 -4.29 25.58 -4.66
C LYS A 502 -5.02 25.22 -3.37
N ARG A 503 -4.29 25.15 -2.26
CA ARG A 503 -4.84 24.85 -0.94
C ARG A 503 -4.46 25.93 0.07
N PRO A 504 -5.27 26.14 1.12
CA PRO A 504 -4.88 26.97 2.24
C PRO A 504 -3.57 26.48 2.85
N ARG A 505 -2.68 27.40 3.19
CA ARG A 505 -1.42 27.06 3.88
C ARG A 505 -1.74 26.52 5.28
N LYS A 506 -1.23 25.33 5.60
CA LYS A 506 -1.34 24.68 6.91
C LYS A 506 -0.03 23.98 7.27
N LYS A 507 0.21 23.70 8.55
CA LYS A 507 1.39 22.93 8.98
C LYS A 507 1.30 21.48 8.45
N HIS A 508 0.16 20.85 8.62
CA HIS A 508 -0.21 19.53 8.10
C HIS A 508 -1.75 19.39 8.16
N GLY A 509 -2.31 18.37 7.52
CA GLY A 509 -3.70 17.99 7.70
C GLY A 509 -3.94 17.40 9.11
N ASN A 510 -5.13 17.64 9.68
CA ASN A 510 -5.56 17.00 10.92
C ASN A 510 -6.60 15.92 10.59
N ILE A 511 -6.12 14.85 9.97
CA ILE A 511 -6.95 13.70 9.63
C ILE A 511 -7.42 13.01 10.92
N PRO A 512 -8.67 12.54 11.01
CA PRO A 512 -9.13 11.74 12.14
C PRO A 512 -8.31 10.44 12.23
N LEU A 513 -7.52 10.28 13.33
CA LEU A 513 -6.62 9.14 13.53
C LEU A 513 -7.30 7.99 14.26
#